data_0cda5ccf7aa8ab8fec818747b849e4c5
#
_entry.id   0cda5ccf7aa8ab8fec818747b849e4c5
#
_cell.length_a   1.000
_cell.length_b   1.000
_cell.length_c   1.000
_cell.angle_alpha   90.00
_cell.angle_beta   90.00
_cell.angle_gamma   90.00
#
_symmetry.space_group_name_H-M   'P 1'
#
loop_
_entity.id
_entity.type
_entity.pdbx_description
1 polymer ?
#
loop_
_entity_poly.entity_id
_entity_poly.type
_entity_poly.pdbx_seq_one_letter_code
_entity_poly.pdbx_strand_id
1 'polypeptide(L)'
;MIDVYENIRSDNGAIIPGRTKLFIEQSDDDGTILMSKSGTLLTPEGAGTMFIVDDWLIPQLDKVQFKEGTLSVKDGEELIPPVKTERELQREALLKQLAELDSQPTE
;
A
#
# COMPACT_ATOMS: atom_id res chain seq x y z
N MET A 1 12.02 5.22 -0.90
CA MET A 1 11.02 6.17 -0.45
C MET A 1 9.68 5.46 -0.29
N ILE A 2 8.98 5.70 0.81
CA ILE A 2 7.70 5.05 1.09
C ILE A 2 6.58 6.00 0.72
N ASP A 3 5.67 5.53 -0.13
CA ASP A 3 4.51 6.31 -0.50
C ASP A 3 3.42 6.19 0.57
N VAL A 4 2.96 7.32 1.05
CA VAL A 4 1.85 7.42 1.99
C VAL A 4 0.73 8.20 1.31
N TYR A 5 -0.46 7.63 1.31
CA TYR A 5 -1.62 8.22 0.64
C TYR A 5 -2.53 8.90 1.65
N GLU A 6 -3.28 9.88 1.20
CA GLU A 6 -4.25 10.58 2.05
C GLU A 6 -5.56 9.81 2.20
N ASN A 7 -5.94 9.05 1.19
CA ASN A 7 -7.21 8.36 1.14
C ASN A 7 -7.08 6.91 0.70
N ILE A 8 -7.86 6.04 1.31
CA ILE A 8 -8.00 4.65 0.87
C ILE A 8 -9.16 4.49 -0.12
N ARG A 9 -10.03 5.49 -0.21
CA ARG A 9 -11.18 5.47 -1.11
C ARG A 9 -11.05 6.53 -2.18
N SER A 10 -11.56 6.22 -3.38
CA SER A 10 -11.63 7.19 -4.46
C SER A 10 -12.79 8.17 -4.24
N ASP A 11 -12.90 9.18 -5.11
CA ASP A 11 -13.93 10.21 -4.99
C ASP A 11 -15.36 9.64 -5.01
N ASN A 12 -15.55 8.49 -5.65
CA ASN A 12 -16.86 7.82 -5.70
C ASN A 12 -17.10 6.88 -4.51
N GLY A 13 -16.19 6.84 -3.53
CA GLY A 13 -16.34 6.03 -2.32
C GLY A 13 -15.84 4.59 -2.44
N ALA A 14 -15.34 4.17 -3.59
CA ALA A 14 -14.81 2.82 -3.77
C ALA A 14 -13.39 2.71 -3.21
N ILE A 15 -13.07 1.54 -2.64
CA ILE A 15 -11.71 1.28 -2.13
C ILE A 15 -10.74 1.19 -3.30
N ILE A 16 -9.64 1.95 -3.20
CA ILE A 16 -8.60 1.94 -4.23
C ILE A 16 -7.76 0.66 -4.08
N PRO A 17 -7.69 -0.19 -5.13
CA PRO A 17 -6.91 -1.44 -5.06
C PRO A 17 -5.43 -1.17 -4.78
N GLY A 18 -4.79 -2.07 -4.03
CA GLY A 18 -3.37 -2.00 -3.73
C GLY A 18 -3.02 -1.11 -2.55
N ARG A 19 -3.98 -0.47 -1.92
CA ARG A 19 -3.78 0.34 -0.72
C ARG A 19 -4.38 -0.33 0.50
N THR A 20 -3.75 -0.12 1.66
CA THR A 20 -4.24 -0.62 2.94
C THR A 20 -3.96 0.38 4.04
N LYS A 21 -4.72 0.28 5.12
CA LYS A 21 -4.44 1.05 6.32
C LYS A 21 -3.34 0.35 7.10
N LEU A 22 -2.40 1.12 7.62
CA LEU A 22 -1.35 0.64 8.52
C LEU A 22 -1.42 1.46 9.80
N PHE A 23 -1.72 0.82 10.91
CA PHE A 23 -1.77 1.46 12.22
C PHE A 23 -0.59 1.02 13.06
N ILE A 24 0.28 1.96 13.42
CA ILE A 24 1.46 1.68 14.23
C ILE A 24 1.13 1.98 15.68
N GLU A 25 1.11 0.93 16.50
CA GLU A 25 0.76 1.03 17.92
C GLU A 25 1.99 1.28 18.78
N GLN A 26 3.13 0.69 18.42
CA GLN A 26 4.35 0.80 19.19
C GLN A 26 5.58 0.72 18.30
N SER A 27 6.56 1.56 18.59
CA SER A 27 7.88 1.52 17.97
C SER A 27 8.94 1.75 19.04
N ASP A 28 10.18 1.33 18.76
CA ASP A 28 11.30 1.57 19.69
C ASP A 28 12.04 2.86 19.35
N ASP A 29 13.09 3.15 20.13
CA ASP A 29 13.88 4.38 19.97
C ASP A 29 14.63 4.44 18.64
N ASP A 30 14.92 3.29 18.05
CA ASP A 30 15.57 3.19 16.74
C ASP A 30 14.59 3.35 15.58
N GLY A 31 13.31 3.40 15.88
CA GLY A 31 12.26 3.49 14.87
C GLY A 31 11.76 2.13 14.39
N THR A 32 12.20 1.04 14.99
CA THR A 32 11.68 -0.28 14.65
C THR A 32 10.23 -0.41 15.07
N ILE A 33 9.38 -0.87 14.16
CA ILE A 33 7.95 -1.07 14.43
C ILE A 33 7.82 -2.36 15.25
N LEU A 34 7.33 -2.22 16.47
CA LEU A 34 7.16 -3.35 17.39
C LEU A 34 5.77 -3.94 17.33
N MET A 35 4.76 -3.09 17.21
CA MET A 35 3.37 -3.52 17.10
C MET A 35 2.65 -2.69 16.06
N SER A 36 1.96 -3.36 15.15
CA SER A 36 1.16 -2.71 14.12
C SER A 36 -0.02 -3.59 13.72
N LYS A 37 -1.03 -2.95 13.15
CA LYS A 37 -2.19 -3.62 12.56
C LYS A 37 -2.39 -3.08 11.16
N SER A 38 -2.92 -3.90 10.27
CA SER A 38 -3.19 -3.48 8.90
C SER A 38 -4.47 -4.11 8.37
N GLY A 39 -5.06 -3.46 7.38
CA GLY A 39 -6.27 -3.93 6.72
C GLY A 39 -7.04 -2.77 6.11
N THR A 40 -7.74 -3.02 5.00
CA THR A 40 -8.48 -1.97 4.30
C THR A 40 -9.65 -1.43 5.11
N LEU A 41 -10.25 -2.26 5.96
CA LEU A 41 -11.38 -1.89 6.80
C LEU A 41 -11.00 -1.72 8.27
N LEU A 42 -9.71 -1.62 8.54
CA LEU A 42 -9.20 -1.49 9.91
C LEU A 42 -9.77 -0.24 10.58
N THR A 43 -10.32 -0.43 11.78
CA THR A 43 -10.72 0.66 12.67
C THR A 43 -9.85 0.56 13.91
N PRO A 44 -8.84 1.43 14.06
CA PRO A 44 -7.93 1.31 15.20
C PRO A 44 -8.59 1.71 16.51
N GLU A 45 -8.26 0.96 17.55
CA GLU A 45 -8.66 1.27 18.91
C GLU A 45 -7.39 1.60 19.71
N GLY A 46 -7.43 2.67 20.47
CA GLY A 46 -6.29 3.10 21.28
C GLY A 46 -5.38 4.09 20.58
N ALA A 47 -4.23 4.33 21.19
CA ALA A 47 -3.27 5.32 20.71
C ALA A 47 -2.31 4.73 19.66
N GLY A 48 -1.99 5.50 18.65
CA GLY A 48 -1.07 5.11 17.59
C GLY A 48 -1.15 6.07 16.42
N THR A 49 -0.45 5.73 15.34
CA THR A 49 -0.42 6.54 14.13
C THR A 49 -0.90 5.74 12.93
N MET A 50 -1.86 6.28 12.21
CA MET A 50 -2.45 5.65 11.03
C MET A 50 -1.82 6.20 9.75
N PHE A 51 -1.43 5.26 8.88
CA PHE A 51 -0.99 5.57 7.51
C PHE A 51 -1.81 4.77 6.51
N ILE A 52 -1.89 5.28 5.30
CA ILE A 52 -2.42 4.53 4.16
C ILE A 52 -1.26 4.32 3.21
N VAL A 53 -0.90 3.07 3.00
CA VAL A 53 0.30 2.67 2.25
C VAL A 53 -0.03 1.59 1.24
N ASP A 54 0.93 1.27 0.37
CA ASP A 54 0.78 0.14 -0.53
C ASP A 54 0.72 -1.17 0.26
N ASP A 55 -0.17 -2.06 -0.13
CA ASP A 55 -0.37 -3.32 0.59
C ASP A 55 0.85 -4.24 0.54
N TRP A 56 1.67 -4.16 -0.53
CA TRP A 56 2.89 -4.94 -0.64
C TRP A 56 3.96 -4.52 0.37
N LEU A 57 3.79 -3.37 1.03
CA LEU A 57 4.70 -2.91 2.08
C LEU A 57 4.57 -3.74 3.35
N ILE A 58 3.37 -4.24 3.65
CA ILE A 58 3.08 -4.90 4.93
C ILE A 58 4.01 -6.08 5.22
N PRO A 59 4.27 -7.03 4.29
CA PRO A 59 5.21 -8.12 4.57
C PRO A 59 6.66 -7.67 4.76
N GLN A 60 6.96 -6.41 4.43
CA GLN A 60 8.32 -5.86 4.50
C GLN A 60 8.49 -4.82 5.61
N LEU A 61 7.59 -4.79 6.58
CA LEU A 61 7.67 -3.82 7.67
C LEU A 61 8.93 -3.94 8.52
N ASP A 62 9.59 -5.09 8.52
CA ASP A 62 10.89 -5.28 9.16
C ASP A 62 12.00 -4.41 8.54
N LYS A 63 11.80 -3.95 7.32
CA LYS A 63 12.72 -3.04 6.61
C LYS A 63 12.36 -1.57 6.78
N VAL A 64 11.30 -1.28 7.49
CA VAL A 64 10.73 0.05 7.63
C VAL A 64 10.96 0.57 9.04
N GLN A 65 11.27 1.86 9.17
CA GLN A 65 11.37 2.53 10.45
C GLN A 65 10.31 3.62 10.55
N PHE A 66 9.85 3.84 11.77
CA PHE A 66 8.91 4.90 12.11
C PHE A 66 9.58 5.86 13.08
N LYS A 67 9.95 7.04 12.60
CA LYS A 67 10.61 8.07 13.40
C LYS A 67 9.95 9.42 13.16
N GLU A 68 9.74 10.17 14.22
CA GLU A 68 9.22 11.54 14.15
C GLU A 68 7.92 11.63 13.35
N GLY A 69 7.06 10.62 13.47
CA GLY A 69 5.80 10.58 12.75
C GLY A 69 5.92 10.25 11.27
N THR A 70 7.07 9.79 10.81
CA THR A 70 7.35 9.53 9.39
C THR A 70 7.82 8.10 9.18
N LEU A 71 7.31 7.45 8.13
CA LEU A 71 7.78 6.16 7.67
C LEU A 71 8.94 6.34 6.69
N SER A 72 9.98 5.55 6.87
CA SER A 72 11.11 5.51 5.95
C SER A 72 11.74 4.11 5.93
N VAL A 73 12.58 3.85 4.94
CA VAL A 73 13.31 2.59 4.85
C VAL A 73 14.52 2.66 5.75
N LYS A 74 14.79 1.57 6.50
CA LYS A 74 15.96 1.49 7.36
C LYS A 74 17.25 1.60 6.53
N ASP A 75 18.29 2.16 7.12
CA ASP A 75 19.59 2.26 6.47
C ASP A 75 20.11 0.88 6.07
N GLY A 76 20.55 0.75 4.83
CA GLY A 76 21.04 -0.50 4.29
C GLY A 76 19.97 -1.48 3.84
N GLU A 77 18.70 -1.15 4.01
CA GLU A 77 17.59 -1.98 3.56
C GLU A 77 16.97 -1.41 2.28
N GLU A 78 16.37 -2.28 1.49
CA GLU A 78 15.71 -1.91 0.26
C GLU A 78 14.35 -2.62 0.18
N LEU A 79 13.30 -1.87 -0.10
CA LEU A 79 11.98 -2.43 -0.32
C LEU A 79 11.91 -3.06 -1.71
N ILE A 80 11.29 -4.23 -1.77
CA ILE A 80 11.12 -4.97 -3.02
C ILE A 80 9.66 -4.83 -3.44
N PRO A 81 9.35 -3.96 -4.43
CA PRO A 81 7.99 -3.88 -4.94
C PRO A 81 7.61 -5.16 -5.67
N PRO A 82 6.30 -5.44 -5.79
CA PRO A 82 5.87 -6.67 -6.45
C PRO A 82 6.31 -6.66 -7.91
N VAL A 83 6.91 -7.76 -8.32
CA VAL A 83 7.26 -7.97 -9.72
C VAL A 83 6.06 -8.60 -10.40
N LYS A 84 5.54 -7.96 -11.44
CA LYS A 84 4.44 -8.52 -12.21
C LYS A 84 4.93 -9.74 -12.96
N THR A 85 4.24 -10.86 -12.81
CA THR A 85 4.54 -12.04 -13.58
C THR A 85 4.13 -11.81 -15.03
N GLU A 86 4.71 -12.59 -15.95
CA GLU A 86 4.34 -12.55 -17.36
C GLU A 86 2.81 -12.71 -17.53
N ARG A 87 2.22 -13.61 -16.74
CA ARG A 87 0.78 -13.85 -16.73
C ARG A 87 -0.01 -12.60 -16.34
N GLU A 88 0.45 -11.87 -15.32
CA GLU A 88 -0.19 -10.63 -14.87
C GLU A 88 -0.09 -9.55 -15.94
N LEU A 89 1.06 -9.42 -16.59
CA LEU A 89 1.24 -8.46 -17.67
C LEU A 89 0.33 -8.78 -18.86
N GLN A 90 0.18 -10.05 -19.22
CA GLN A 90 -0.73 -10.48 -20.28
C GLN A 90 -2.18 -10.17 -19.91
N ARG A 91 -2.55 -10.39 -18.68
CA ARG A 91 -3.90 -10.10 -18.20
C ARG A 91 -4.21 -8.60 -18.27
N GLU A 92 -3.28 -7.76 -17.86
CA GLU A 92 -3.44 -6.30 -17.95
C GLU A 92 -3.58 -5.85 -19.41
N ALA A 93 -2.79 -6.42 -20.32
CA ALA A 93 -2.86 -6.12 -21.74
C ALA A 93 -4.23 -6.51 -22.31
N LEU A 94 -4.76 -7.67 -21.94
CA LEU A 94 -6.09 -8.11 -22.37
C LEU A 94 -7.18 -7.20 -21.86
N LEU A 95 -7.13 -6.80 -20.58
CA LEU A 95 -8.11 -5.88 -20.01
C LEU A 95 -8.09 -4.53 -20.71
N LYS A 96 -6.91 -4.05 -21.04
CA LYS A 96 -6.76 -2.79 -21.78
C LYS A 96 -7.34 -2.90 -23.18
N GLN A 97 -7.11 -3.99 -23.88
CA GLN A 97 -7.68 -4.22 -25.22
C GLN A 97 -9.21 -4.28 -25.17
N LEU A 98 -9.78 -4.95 -24.17
CA LEU A 98 -11.21 -5.00 -23.98
C LEU A 98 -11.81 -3.62 -23.76
N ALA A 99 -11.16 -2.80 -22.95
CA ALA A 99 -11.60 -1.43 -22.71
C ALA A 99 -11.56 -0.59 -24.01
N GLU A 100 -10.54 -0.76 -24.83
CA GLU A 100 -10.43 -0.09 -26.11
C GLU A 100 -11.52 -0.52 -27.10
N LEU A 101 -11.85 -1.82 -27.12
CA LEU A 101 -12.90 -2.34 -27.96
C LEU A 101 -14.27 -1.82 -27.56
N ASP A 102 -14.52 -1.72 -26.25
CA ASP A 102 -15.79 -1.18 -25.74
C ASP A 102 -15.94 0.30 -26.03
N SER A 103 -14.85 1.03 -26.15
CA SER A 103 -14.89 2.46 -26.45
C SER A 103 -14.94 2.78 -27.94
N GLN A 104 -14.68 1.81 -28.81
CA GLN A 104 -14.74 2.01 -30.25
C GLN A 104 -16.18 1.93 -30.76
N PRO A 105 -16.56 2.79 -31.70
CA PRO A 105 -17.88 2.68 -32.30
C PRO A 105 -17.99 1.37 -33.08
N THR A 106 -19.06 0.63 -32.80
CA THR A 106 -19.40 -0.55 -33.58
C THR A 106 -20.05 -0.15 -34.88
N GLU A 107 -19.55 -0.63 -35.92
CA GLU A 107 -20.15 -0.43 -37.23
C GLU A 107 -21.27 -1.45 -37.48
#